data_e4cedb937a08aeb833135f03702c78f0
#
_entry.id   e4cedb937a08aeb833135f03702c78f0
#
_cell.length_a   1.000
_cell.length_b   1.000
_cell.length_c   1.000
_cell.angle_alpha   90.00
_cell.angle_beta   90.00
_cell.angle_gamma   90.00
#
_symmetry.space_group_name_H-M   'P 1'
#
loop_
_entity.id
_entity.type
_entity.pdbx_description
1 polymer ?
#
loop_
_entity_poly.entity_id
_entity_poly.type
_entity_poly.pdbx_seq_one_letter_code
_entity_poly.pdbx_strand_id
1 'polypeptide(L)'
;MGFKIESGLLDACALAILSKGDTYGYEITQAMQKAIVVSESTLYPVLRRLQKEGLCRTYDKPYQGRNRRYYSITEEGRSKLKEYRKQWLDYRTAIDTFLADTQE
;
A
#
# COMPACT_ATOMS: atom_id res chain seq x y z
N MET A 1 -18.73 7.73 -4.93
CA MET A 1 -18.35 7.07 -3.71
C MET A 1 -18.10 5.58 -3.93
N GLY A 2 -16.99 5.06 -3.50
CA GLY A 2 -16.66 3.66 -3.70
C GLY A 2 -16.92 2.82 -2.46
N PHE A 3 -16.53 1.58 -2.54
CA PHE A 3 -16.58 0.71 -1.40
C PHE A 3 -15.50 1.08 -0.40
N LYS A 4 -15.79 0.86 0.86
CA LYS A 4 -14.84 1.11 1.90
C LYS A 4 -13.70 0.10 1.80
N ILE A 5 -12.47 0.60 1.88
CA ILE A 5 -11.31 -0.28 1.79
C ILE A 5 -10.79 -0.59 3.19
N GLU A 6 -10.49 -1.85 3.44
CA GLU A 6 -9.98 -2.27 4.73
C GLU A 6 -8.50 -1.93 4.86
N SER A 7 -8.05 -1.76 6.12
CA SER A 7 -6.67 -1.37 6.37
C SER A 7 -5.66 -2.38 5.80
N GLY A 8 -6.00 -3.67 5.82
CA GLY A 8 -5.11 -4.68 5.22
C GLY A 8 -4.88 -4.48 3.75
N LEU A 9 -5.91 -4.02 3.03
CA LEU A 9 -5.74 -3.72 1.61
C LEU A 9 -4.86 -2.50 1.40
N LEU A 10 -4.94 -1.51 2.30
CA LEU A 10 -4.04 -0.35 2.20
C LEU A 10 -2.60 -0.76 2.47
N ASP A 11 -2.37 -1.65 3.42
CA ASP A 11 -1.05 -2.19 3.68
C ASP A 11 -0.49 -2.85 2.41
N ALA A 12 -1.31 -3.68 1.78
CA ALA A 12 -0.91 -4.37 0.55
C ALA A 12 -0.57 -3.39 -0.56
N CYS A 13 -1.39 -2.37 -0.73
CA CYS A 13 -1.16 -1.37 -1.77
C CYS A 13 0.11 -0.58 -1.52
N ALA A 14 0.37 -0.21 -0.25
CA ALA A 14 1.59 0.52 0.09
C ALA A 14 2.82 -0.35 -0.19
N LEU A 15 2.78 -1.62 0.18
CA LEU A 15 3.88 -2.53 -0.10
C LEU A 15 4.10 -2.70 -1.60
N ALA A 16 3.02 -2.75 -2.37
CA ALA A 16 3.12 -2.86 -3.82
C ALA A 16 3.80 -1.63 -4.43
N ILE A 17 3.47 -0.44 -3.93
CA ILE A 17 4.12 0.78 -4.38
C ILE A 17 5.61 0.72 -4.06
N LEU A 18 5.96 0.31 -2.84
CA LEU A 18 7.36 0.23 -2.43
C LEU A 18 8.13 -0.87 -3.15
N SER A 19 7.44 -1.89 -3.63
CA SER A 19 8.11 -2.98 -4.36
C SER A 19 8.72 -2.51 -5.68
N LYS A 20 8.27 -1.37 -6.18
CA LYS A 20 8.77 -0.82 -7.44
C LYS A 20 9.96 0.10 -7.25
N GLY A 21 10.27 0.45 -6.01
CA GLY A 21 11.40 1.31 -5.70
C GLY A 21 11.14 2.09 -4.42
N ASP A 22 12.22 2.51 -3.79
CA ASP A 22 12.13 3.33 -2.59
C ASP A 22 11.48 4.67 -2.92
N THR A 23 10.66 5.17 -2.00
CA THR A 23 10.08 6.48 -2.18
C THR A 23 9.66 7.04 -0.82
N TYR A 24 9.11 8.23 -0.83
CA TYR A 24 8.77 8.94 0.41
C TYR A 24 7.27 9.10 0.56
N GLY A 25 6.84 9.46 1.78
CA GLY A 25 5.43 9.41 2.14
C GLY A 25 4.51 10.17 1.19
N TYR A 26 4.92 11.37 0.77
CA TYR A 26 4.08 12.15 -0.13
C TYR A 26 3.85 11.41 -1.46
N GLU A 27 4.91 10.81 -2.01
CA GLU A 27 4.76 10.08 -3.27
C GLU A 27 3.92 8.82 -3.13
N ILE A 28 4.05 8.14 -1.97
CA ILE A 28 3.21 6.97 -1.72
C ILE A 28 1.74 7.39 -1.70
N THR A 29 1.45 8.50 -1.01
CA THR A 29 0.10 9.04 -0.94
C THR A 29 -0.43 9.40 -2.32
N GLN A 30 0.40 10.09 -3.11
CA GLN A 30 0.00 10.48 -4.47
C GLN A 30 -0.29 9.27 -5.35
N ALA A 31 0.56 8.26 -5.27
CA ALA A 31 0.37 7.05 -6.06
C ALA A 31 -0.92 6.34 -5.67
N MET A 32 -1.20 6.27 -4.37
CA MET A 32 -2.41 5.62 -3.87
C MET A 32 -3.65 6.38 -4.31
N GLN A 33 -3.61 7.71 -4.22
CA GLN A 33 -4.76 8.55 -4.53
C GLN A 33 -5.12 8.58 -6.01
N LYS A 34 -4.23 8.13 -6.87
CA LYS A 34 -4.56 8.00 -8.29
C LYS A 34 -5.64 6.95 -8.52
N ALA A 35 -5.76 5.99 -7.64
CA ALA A 35 -6.68 4.87 -7.82
C ALA A 35 -7.80 4.82 -6.80
N ILE A 36 -7.55 5.26 -5.59
CA ILE A 36 -8.55 5.14 -4.53
C ILE A 36 -8.65 6.44 -3.74
N VAL A 37 -9.82 6.67 -3.16
CA VAL A 37 -10.05 7.86 -2.34
C VAL A 37 -9.56 7.56 -0.93
N VAL A 38 -8.45 8.17 -0.55
CA VAL A 38 -7.84 7.95 0.75
C VAL A 38 -7.11 9.22 1.17
N SER A 39 -7.16 9.55 2.45
CA SER A 39 -6.52 10.75 2.98
C SER A 39 -5.12 10.43 3.49
N GLU A 40 -4.30 11.47 3.60
CA GLU A 40 -2.98 11.33 4.20
C GLU A 40 -3.07 10.85 5.64
N SER A 41 -4.06 11.34 6.38
CA SER A 41 -4.21 10.95 7.77
C SER A 41 -4.54 9.47 7.92
N THR A 42 -5.11 8.85 6.89
CA THR A 42 -5.34 7.41 6.88
C THR A 42 -4.07 6.64 6.53
N LEU A 43 -3.24 7.21 5.66
CA LEU A 43 -2.07 6.50 5.15
C LEU A 43 -0.86 6.53 6.09
N TYR A 44 -0.65 7.62 6.83
CA TYR A 44 0.50 7.65 7.73
C TYR A 44 0.49 6.56 8.79
N PRO A 45 -0.65 6.23 9.41
CA PRO A 45 -0.70 5.07 10.30
C PRO A 45 -0.35 3.75 9.62
N VAL A 46 -0.73 3.60 8.35
CA VAL A 46 -0.38 2.40 7.58
C VAL A 46 1.14 2.29 7.47
N LEU A 47 1.80 3.38 7.10
CA LEU A 47 3.25 3.37 6.96
C LEU A 47 3.96 3.08 8.28
N ARG A 48 3.45 3.65 9.37
CA ARG A 48 4.03 3.38 10.70
C ARG A 48 3.87 1.92 11.09
N ARG A 49 2.72 1.33 10.78
CA ARG A 49 2.47 -0.08 11.09
C ARG A 49 3.40 -0.98 10.29
N LEU A 50 3.57 -0.69 9.00
CA LEU A 50 4.47 -1.48 8.16
C LEU A 50 5.89 -1.42 8.69
N GLN A 51 6.33 -0.25 9.12
CA GLN A 51 7.66 -0.10 9.68
C GLN A 51 7.79 -0.87 11.00
N LYS A 52 6.80 -0.74 11.86
CA LYS A 52 6.81 -1.42 13.15
C LYS A 52 6.86 -2.94 12.98
N GLU A 53 6.19 -3.46 11.97
CA GLU A 53 6.15 -4.90 11.71
C GLU A 53 7.34 -5.40 10.91
N GLY A 54 8.28 -4.51 10.57
CA GLY A 54 9.48 -4.90 9.85
C GLY A 54 9.25 -5.15 8.37
N LEU A 55 8.12 -4.70 7.81
CA LEU A 55 7.81 -4.91 6.40
C LEU A 55 8.42 -3.83 5.53
N CYS A 56 8.79 -2.72 6.12
CA CYS A 56 9.59 -1.70 5.46
C CYS A 56 10.52 -1.08 6.49
N ARG A 57 11.51 -0.34 6.00
CA ARG A 57 12.38 0.45 6.86
C ARG A 57 12.54 1.82 6.24
N THR A 58 13.05 2.75 7.03
CA THR A 58 13.16 4.13 6.60
C THR A 58 14.62 4.58 6.64
N TYR A 59 14.92 5.57 5.83
CA TYR A 59 16.18 6.26 5.87
C TYR A 59 15.95 7.69 5.38
N ASP A 60 16.83 8.59 5.78
CA ASP A 60 16.71 9.99 5.40
C ASP A 60 17.68 10.31 4.28
N LYS A 61 17.24 11.18 3.37
CA LYS A 61 18.08 11.71 2.29
C LYS A 61 17.92 13.21 2.25
N PRO A 62 19.02 13.96 2.05
CA PRO A 62 18.90 15.40 1.90
C PRO A 62 18.11 15.75 0.64
N TYR A 63 17.24 16.74 0.76
CA TYR A 63 16.50 17.24 -0.38
C TYR A 63 16.19 18.72 -0.13
N GLN A 64 16.75 19.58 -0.94
CA GLN A 64 16.55 21.03 -0.86
C GLN A 64 16.75 21.57 0.56
N GLY A 65 17.88 21.16 1.17
CA GLY A 65 18.25 21.66 2.49
C GLY A 65 17.54 21.03 3.66
N ARG A 66 16.74 20.01 3.42
CA ARG A 66 16.00 19.28 4.45
C ARG A 66 16.25 17.81 4.32
N ASN A 67 16.00 17.06 5.40
CA ASN A 67 15.99 15.62 5.33
C ASN A 67 14.62 15.15 4.88
N ARG A 68 14.61 14.27 3.89
CA ARG A 68 13.38 13.64 3.41
C ARG A 68 13.43 12.17 3.80
N ARG A 69 12.37 11.70 4.44
CA ARG A 69 12.29 10.31 4.87
C ARG A 69 11.81 9.41 3.75
N TYR A 70 12.63 8.43 3.41
CA TYR A 70 12.30 7.43 2.42
C TYR A 70 11.93 6.12 3.08
N TYR A 71 11.11 5.36 2.38
CA TYR A 71 10.70 4.03 2.79
C TYR A 71 11.23 3.02 1.79
N SER A 72 11.66 1.87 2.31
CA SER A 72 12.22 0.79 1.50
C SER A 72 11.60 -0.52 1.95
N ILE A 73 11.13 -1.32 1.00
CA ILE A 73 10.52 -2.60 1.35
C ILE A 73 11.60 -3.58 1.79
N THR A 74 11.30 -4.37 2.82
CA THR A 74 12.22 -5.40 3.29
C THR A 74 11.92 -6.73 2.62
N GLU A 75 12.77 -7.74 2.86
CA GLU A 75 12.50 -9.10 2.40
C GLU A 75 11.18 -9.60 2.97
N GLU A 76 10.96 -9.35 4.26
CA GLU A 76 9.71 -9.70 4.92
C GLU A 76 8.54 -8.99 4.27
N GLY A 77 8.74 -7.72 3.89
CA GLY A 77 7.72 -6.97 3.19
C GLY A 77 7.38 -7.58 1.85
N ARG A 78 8.39 -8.04 1.11
CA ARG A 78 8.15 -8.69 -0.17
C ARG A 78 7.39 -10.00 0.00
N SER A 79 7.73 -10.79 1.02
CA SER A 79 7.00 -12.01 1.32
C SER A 79 5.56 -11.72 1.69
N LYS A 80 5.33 -10.70 2.50
CA LYS A 80 3.99 -10.31 2.90
C LYS A 80 3.17 -9.84 1.70
N LEU A 81 3.80 -9.10 0.82
CA LEU A 81 3.13 -8.64 -0.40
C LEU A 81 2.66 -9.82 -1.25
N LYS A 82 3.49 -10.85 -1.34
CA LYS A 82 3.14 -12.05 -2.09
C LYS A 82 1.90 -12.71 -1.51
N GLU A 83 1.83 -12.80 -0.17
CA GLU A 83 0.66 -13.33 0.51
C GLU A 83 -0.58 -12.48 0.23
N TYR A 84 -0.43 -11.14 0.32
CA TYR A 84 -1.53 -10.22 0.07
C TYR A 84 -2.06 -10.36 -1.35
N ARG A 85 -1.15 -10.53 -2.33
CA ARG A 85 -1.57 -10.69 -3.72
C ARG A 85 -2.41 -11.94 -3.91
N LYS A 86 -2.02 -13.02 -3.24
CA LYS A 86 -2.80 -14.26 -3.31
C LYS A 86 -4.16 -14.09 -2.65
N GLN A 87 -4.18 -13.48 -1.46
CA GLN A 87 -5.42 -13.25 -0.73
C GLN A 87 -6.36 -12.35 -1.53
N TRP A 88 -5.80 -11.32 -2.16
CA TRP A 88 -6.61 -10.44 -2.99
C TRP A 88 -7.20 -11.17 -4.19
N LEU A 89 -6.40 -11.98 -4.85
CA LEU A 89 -6.88 -12.72 -6.01
C LEU A 89 -8.02 -13.67 -5.62
N ASP A 90 -7.87 -14.36 -4.50
CA ASP A 90 -8.90 -15.27 -4.00
C ASP A 90 -10.17 -14.50 -3.65
N TYR A 91 -10.02 -13.37 -2.97
CA TYR A 91 -11.15 -12.53 -2.57
C TYR A 91 -11.86 -11.96 -3.80
N ARG A 92 -11.09 -11.43 -4.74
CA ARG A 92 -11.65 -10.86 -5.96
C ARG A 92 -12.42 -11.91 -6.74
N THR A 93 -11.85 -13.09 -6.87
CA THR A 93 -12.51 -14.18 -7.60
C THR A 93 -13.84 -14.54 -6.94
N ALA A 94 -13.86 -14.61 -5.62
CA ALA A 94 -15.09 -14.91 -4.89
C ALA A 94 -16.14 -13.82 -5.11
N ILE A 95 -15.75 -12.56 -5.02
CA ILE A 95 -16.67 -11.44 -5.19
C ILE A 95 -17.16 -11.36 -6.64
N ASP A 96 -16.27 -11.63 -7.58
CA ASP A 96 -16.63 -11.61 -9.01
C ASP A 96 -17.73 -12.62 -9.31
N THR A 97 -17.83 -13.69 -8.53
CA THR A 97 -18.90 -14.67 -8.69
C THR A 97 -20.28 -13.98 -8.64
N PHE A 98 -20.38 -12.91 -7.86
CA PHE A 98 -21.65 -12.19 -7.69
C PHE A 98 -21.70 -10.93 -8.53
N LEU A 99 -20.63 -10.14 -8.53
CA LEU A 99 -20.68 -8.78 -9.02
C LEU A 99 -20.17 -8.60 -10.45
N ALA A 100 -19.37 -9.53 -10.96
CA ALA A 100 -18.88 -9.43 -12.33
C ALA A 100 -19.88 -9.95 -13.34
N ASP A 101 -20.99 -10.55 -12.90
CA ASP A 101 -22.02 -11.05 -13.81
C ASP A 101 -22.77 -9.86 -14.38
N THR A 102 -22.68 -9.71 -15.72
CA THR A 102 -23.32 -8.59 -16.42
C THR A 102 -24.56 -9.01 -17.17
N GLN A 103 -24.99 -10.24 -17.04
CA GLN A 103 -26.19 -10.73 -17.72
C GLN A 103 -27.39 -10.56 -16.80
N GLU A 104 -28.15 -9.55 -17.07
CA GLU A 104 -29.31 -9.21 -16.26
C GLU A 104 -30.58 -9.65 -16.92
#